data_840cb8abec4e694da67491e4795c215d
#
_entry.id   840cb8abec4e694da67491e4795c215d
#
_cell.length_a   1.000
_cell.length_b   1.000
_cell.length_c   1.000
_cell.angle_alpha   90.00
_cell.angle_beta   90.00
_cell.angle_gamma   90.00
#
_symmetry.space_group_name_H-M   'P 1'
#
loop_
_entity.id
_entity.type
_entity.pdbx_description
1 polymer ?
#
loop_
_entity_poly.entity_id
_entity_poly.type
_entity_poly.pdbx_seq_one_letter_code
_entity_poly.pdbx_strand_id
1 'polypeptide(L)'
;MGSIFRFGYCGCKKNYQESFKWYLKAAEQGSQKACGNVGSFYRFGKGVRKNNTKAIEWYKKANAYSRVGDVYNDKNDFSEALKWYTKAAETGNWVEQSSLATYLYSHEMYEEALKWEIKASEGNLDYCQSVGHYYEWGKGVEKDLDEAMRWYKKAAEGGGAGSKVFLGQKLFEQMHYEDALEWFEKVISDKEASDDTKKEAQDYIEKCQKLLNPSNTVPLTSKDEGVKNSVEKERMPNALETLLQQLQSLIGLNEVKQEVSTLVNLLKLQSMRKQHGLPEIPMSRHLVFVGNPGTGKTTVARILAEIYHQLGILSKGQLIEVDRSGLVAGYVGQTALKTQEVIQSALGGILFIDEAYTLAKSDSSNDFGQEAIDTILKAMEDHRDDFVVIVAGYPDLMKTFINSNPGLKSRFNKYIYFQDYNPKELLDIFKLQCKNAGLILEDGASEIAFCYLQKTYEHRDSNFANGRSVRNYFERVLSNQANRLAMQTAVSETNLVTLSKDDVINAAADTTM
;
A
#
# COMPACT_ATOMS: atom_id res chain seq x y z
N MET A 1 42.82 24.35 2.68
CA MET A 1 42.99 24.56 4.13
C MET A 1 41.66 24.53 4.88
N GLY A 2 40.68 25.36 4.55
CA GLY A 2 39.38 25.39 5.28
C GLY A 2 38.69 24.02 5.43
N SER A 3 38.66 23.22 4.36
CA SER A 3 38.08 21.86 4.36
C SER A 3 38.86 20.89 5.25
N ILE A 4 40.22 21.03 5.31
CA ILE A 4 41.06 20.17 6.14
C ILE A 4 40.70 20.33 7.62
N PHE A 5 40.53 21.55 8.08
CA PHE A 5 40.13 21.83 9.47
C PHE A 5 38.67 21.52 9.75
N ARG A 6 37.79 21.59 8.74
CA ARG A 6 36.35 21.24 8.89
C ARG A 6 36.13 19.75 9.10
N PHE A 7 36.84 18.91 8.36
CA PHE A 7 36.64 17.48 8.35
C PHE A 7 37.73 16.67 9.07
N GLY A 8 38.85 17.30 9.41
CA GLY A 8 39.95 16.63 10.08
C GLY A 8 40.78 15.77 9.14
N TYR A 9 40.95 16.17 7.87
CA TYR A 9 41.80 15.46 6.92
C TYR A 9 43.30 15.62 7.21
N CYS A 10 44.09 14.73 6.66
CA CYS A 10 45.56 14.77 6.77
C CYS A 10 46.09 14.77 8.21
N GLY A 11 45.45 14.06 9.13
CA GLY A 11 45.89 14.00 10.55
C GLY A 11 45.60 15.23 11.40
N CYS A 12 44.96 16.27 10.82
CA CYS A 12 44.57 17.46 11.60
C CYS A 12 43.30 17.19 12.39
N LYS A 13 43.27 17.64 13.65
CA LYS A 13 42.05 17.63 14.45
C LYS A 13 41.03 18.63 13.88
N LYS A 14 39.71 18.27 13.92
CA LYS A 14 38.63 19.19 13.55
C LYS A 14 38.71 20.49 14.35
N ASN A 15 38.81 21.62 13.67
CA ASN A 15 38.85 22.95 14.25
C ASN A 15 37.99 23.91 13.44
N TYR A 16 36.76 24.13 13.89
CA TYR A 16 35.80 24.99 13.19
C TYR A 16 36.19 26.47 13.21
N GLN A 17 36.91 26.95 14.20
CA GLN A 17 37.36 28.34 14.26
C GLN A 17 38.44 28.63 13.21
N GLU A 18 39.44 27.75 13.08
CA GLU A 18 40.44 27.86 12.01
C GLU A 18 39.83 27.66 10.63
N SER A 19 38.94 26.69 10.49
CA SER A 19 38.19 26.47 9.25
C SER A 19 37.43 27.73 8.82
N PHE A 20 36.73 28.39 9.76
CA PHE A 20 36.00 29.63 9.51
C PHE A 20 36.94 30.74 9.01
N LYS A 21 38.09 30.96 9.68
CA LYS A 21 39.06 31.99 9.25
C LYS A 21 39.54 31.77 7.81
N TRP A 22 39.85 30.53 7.45
CA TRP A 22 40.28 30.20 6.08
C TRP A 22 39.18 30.41 5.04
N TYR A 23 37.95 30.02 5.35
CA TYR A 23 36.84 30.27 4.43
C TYR A 23 36.50 31.76 4.32
N LEU A 24 36.56 32.51 5.43
CA LEU A 24 36.34 33.96 5.42
C LEU A 24 37.37 34.67 4.53
N LYS A 25 38.65 34.33 4.67
CA LYS A 25 39.72 34.90 3.82
C LYS A 25 39.51 34.60 2.33
N ALA A 26 39.06 33.39 2.01
CA ALA A 26 38.75 33.01 0.61
C ALA A 26 37.47 33.69 0.08
N ALA A 27 36.47 33.89 0.94
CA ALA A 27 35.24 34.60 0.61
C ALA A 27 35.49 36.11 0.34
N GLU A 28 36.36 36.73 1.13
CA GLU A 28 36.80 38.13 0.94
C GLU A 28 37.56 38.32 -0.37
N GLN A 29 38.20 37.26 -0.89
CA GLN A 29 38.85 37.23 -2.20
C GLN A 29 37.87 36.89 -3.33
N GLY A 30 36.57 36.89 -3.10
CA GLY A 30 35.53 36.69 -4.12
C GLY A 30 35.11 35.24 -4.41
N SER A 31 35.58 34.24 -3.64
CA SER A 31 35.17 32.87 -3.85
C SER A 31 33.72 32.63 -3.42
N GLN A 32 32.80 32.46 -4.37
CA GLN A 32 31.39 32.19 -4.12
C GLN A 32 31.17 30.94 -3.26
N LYS A 33 31.91 29.87 -3.53
CA LYS A 33 31.87 28.62 -2.74
C LYS A 33 32.29 28.85 -1.29
N ALA A 34 33.27 29.75 -1.06
CA ALA A 34 33.69 30.14 0.29
C ALA A 34 32.62 31.00 0.96
N CYS A 35 31.98 31.92 0.26
CA CYS A 35 30.85 32.71 0.77
C CYS A 35 29.73 31.80 1.31
N GLY A 36 29.34 30.75 0.55
CA GLY A 36 28.34 29.81 0.98
C GLY A 36 28.73 29.03 2.26
N ASN A 37 30.02 28.68 2.39
CA ASN A 37 30.52 28.05 3.60
C ASN A 37 30.52 29.03 4.82
N VAL A 38 30.94 30.28 4.61
CA VAL A 38 30.91 31.32 5.68
C VAL A 38 29.46 31.55 6.14
N GLY A 39 28.49 31.60 5.22
CA GLY A 39 27.06 31.65 5.54
C GLY A 39 26.63 30.48 6.44
N SER A 40 27.07 29.26 6.11
CA SER A 40 26.76 28.06 6.92
C SER A 40 27.39 28.14 8.33
N PHE A 41 28.60 28.64 8.48
CA PHE A 41 29.21 28.84 9.80
C PHE A 41 28.39 29.81 10.66
N TYR A 42 27.92 30.92 10.10
CA TYR A 42 27.04 31.85 10.81
C TYR A 42 25.65 31.26 11.12
N ARG A 43 25.05 30.51 10.18
CA ARG A 43 23.74 29.87 10.39
C ARG A 43 23.78 28.89 11.57
N PHE A 44 24.78 28.02 11.61
CA PHE A 44 24.88 26.94 12.59
C PHE A 44 25.72 27.30 13.84
N GLY A 45 26.38 28.43 13.86
CA GLY A 45 27.21 28.85 14.98
C GLY A 45 28.47 27.99 15.20
N LYS A 46 29.00 27.35 14.14
CA LYS A 46 30.17 26.47 14.20
C LYS A 46 31.47 27.30 14.08
N GLY A 47 32.26 27.39 15.17
CA GLY A 47 33.48 28.18 15.17
C GLY A 47 33.29 29.71 15.21
N VAL A 48 32.05 30.18 15.18
CA VAL A 48 31.65 31.58 15.26
C VAL A 48 30.26 31.67 15.91
N ARG A 49 29.95 32.79 16.57
CA ARG A 49 28.60 33.01 17.16
C ARG A 49 27.52 32.97 16.07
N LYS A 50 26.44 32.19 16.30
CA LYS A 50 25.29 32.11 15.40
C LYS A 50 24.74 33.50 15.08
N ASN A 51 24.58 33.82 13.80
CA ASN A 51 24.02 35.07 13.32
C ASN A 51 23.32 34.90 11.97
N ASN A 52 22.00 34.82 12.03
CA ASN A 52 21.17 34.57 10.84
C ASN A 52 21.24 35.74 9.82
N THR A 53 21.38 36.99 10.27
CA THR A 53 21.51 38.17 9.39
C THR A 53 22.78 38.07 8.55
N LYS A 54 23.93 37.81 9.20
CA LYS A 54 25.20 37.62 8.51
C LYS A 54 25.16 36.36 7.60
N ALA A 55 24.48 35.30 8.02
CA ALA A 55 24.31 34.12 7.18
C ALA A 55 23.61 34.46 5.88
N ILE A 56 22.50 35.22 5.93
CA ILE A 56 21.75 35.70 4.75
C ILE A 56 22.62 36.56 3.84
N GLU A 57 23.39 37.51 4.41
CA GLU A 57 24.29 38.37 3.63
C GLU A 57 25.33 37.56 2.84
N TRP A 58 25.96 36.58 3.50
CA TRP A 58 26.96 35.73 2.86
C TRP A 58 26.35 34.74 1.84
N TYR A 59 25.15 34.20 2.09
CA TYR A 59 24.45 33.37 1.13
C TYR A 59 24.01 34.19 -0.11
N LYS A 60 23.57 35.44 0.05
CA LYS A 60 23.29 36.35 -1.08
C LYS A 60 24.53 36.61 -1.92
N LYS A 61 25.69 36.84 -1.29
CA LYS A 61 26.97 36.98 -2.02
C LYS A 61 27.39 35.72 -2.75
N ALA A 62 26.96 34.56 -2.27
CA ALA A 62 27.20 33.27 -2.90
C ALA A 62 26.19 32.91 -3.99
N ASN A 63 25.15 33.73 -4.24
CA ASN A 63 23.97 33.40 -5.04
C ASN A 63 23.26 32.10 -4.59
N ALA A 64 23.43 31.70 -3.34
CA ALA A 64 22.87 30.49 -2.77
C ALA A 64 21.47 30.79 -2.19
N TYR A 65 20.51 31.08 -3.08
CA TYR A 65 19.19 31.58 -2.72
C TYR A 65 18.34 30.57 -1.94
N SER A 66 18.43 29.28 -2.24
CA SER A 66 17.77 28.22 -1.44
C SER A 66 18.23 28.23 0.01
N ARG A 67 19.54 28.46 0.26
CA ARG A 67 20.07 28.58 1.62
C ARG A 67 19.61 29.84 2.35
N VAL A 68 19.28 30.90 1.63
CA VAL A 68 18.57 32.06 2.20
C VAL A 68 17.18 31.64 2.64
N GLY A 69 16.46 30.91 1.79
CA GLY A 69 15.16 30.30 2.11
C GLY A 69 15.21 29.45 3.36
N ASP A 70 16.23 28.59 3.49
CA ASP A 70 16.45 27.76 4.68
C ASP A 70 16.55 28.59 5.98
N VAL A 71 17.22 29.76 5.94
CA VAL A 71 17.36 30.61 7.13
C VAL A 71 16.03 31.26 7.51
N TYR A 72 15.18 31.60 6.55
CA TYR A 72 13.83 32.11 6.83
C TYR A 72 12.90 31.00 7.30
N ASN A 73 13.03 29.79 6.74
CA ASN A 73 12.31 28.62 7.21
C ASN A 73 12.68 28.25 8.68
N ASP A 74 13.96 28.32 9.05
CA ASP A 74 14.42 28.16 10.44
C ASP A 74 13.83 29.21 11.41
N LYS A 75 13.34 30.34 10.88
CA LYS A 75 12.66 31.40 11.64
C LYS A 75 11.13 31.29 11.62
N ASN A 76 10.59 30.26 10.96
CA ASN A 76 9.17 30.08 10.68
C ASN A 76 8.55 31.25 9.85
N ASP A 77 9.37 31.95 9.06
CA ASP A 77 8.92 32.97 8.12
C ASP A 77 8.68 32.32 6.75
N PHE A 78 7.55 31.67 6.63
CA PHE A 78 7.21 30.85 5.46
C PHE A 78 7.06 31.70 4.18
N SER A 79 6.61 32.95 4.29
CA SER A 79 6.42 33.84 3.14
C SER A 79 7.77 34.23 2.51
N GLU A 80 8.72 34.69 3.32
CA GLU A 80 10.06 35.01 2.83
C GLU A 80 10.82 33.75 2.40
N ALA A 81 10.67 32.63 3.10
CA ALA A 81 11.27 31.36 2.68
C ALA A 81 10.83 30.95 1.29
N LEU A 82 9.51 30.93 1.02
CA LEU A 82 8.93 30.61 -0.29
C LEU A 82 9.47 31.50 -1.39
N LYS A 83 9.51 32.82 -1.16
CA LYS A 83 10.04 33.80 -2.12
C LYS A 83 11.50 33.52 -2.50
N TRP A 84 12.34 33.14 -1.53
CA TRP A 84 13.74 32.83 -1.80
C TRP A 84 13.96 31.47 -2.45
N TYR A 85 13.16 30.44 -2.12
CA TYR A 85 13.19 29.17 -2.82
C TYR A 85 12.70 29.33 -4.27
N THR A 86 11.63 30.10 -4.50
CA THR A 86 11.14 30.40 -5.87
C THR A 86 12.22 31.10 -6.68
N LYS A 87 12.87 32.13 -6.12
CA LYS A 87 13.98 32.82 -6.77
C LYS A 87 15.15 31.87 -7.09
N ALA A 88 15.43 30.90 -6.24
CA ALA A 88 16.44 29.88 -6.51
C ALA A 88 16.03 28.98 -7.70
N ALA A 89 14.81 28.48 -7.70
CA ALA A 89 14.28 27.59 -8.74
C ALA A 89 14.17 28.26 -10.11
N GLU A 90 13.91 29.57 -10.16
CA GLU A 90 13.86 30.38 -11.39
C GLU A 90 15.23 30.50 -12.09
N THR A 91 16.35 30.16 -11.42
CA THR A 91 17.66 30.11 -12.07
C THR A 91 17.79 28.99 -13.09
N GLY A 92 16.80 28.08 -13.16
CA GLY A 92 16.79 26.94 -14.07
C GLY A 92 17.63 25.73 -13.59
N ASN A 93 18.22 25.81 -12.41
CA ASN A 93 18.98 24.69 -11.84
C ASN A 93 18.01 23.65 -11.27
N TRP A 94 18.09 22.42 -11.76
CA TRP A 94 17.23 21.32 -11.34
C TRP A 94 17.33 20.98 -9.84
N VAL A 95 18.50 21.18 -9.19
CA VAL A 95 18.64 21.00 -7.73
C VAL A 95 17.81 22.03 -6.97
N GLU A 96 17.83 23.29 -7.41
CA GLU A 96 17.09 24.38 -6.78
C GLU A 96 15.58 24.24 -7.05
N GLN A 97 15.19 23.71 -8.21
CA GLN A 97 13.80 23.39 -8.54
C GLN A 97 13.24 22.29 -7.65
N SER A 98 13.99 21.20 -7.45
CA SER A 98 13.60 20.13 -6.54
C SER A 98 13.63 20.59 -5.07
N SER A 99 14.53 21.49 -4.70
CA SER A 99 14.54 22.10 -3.36
C SER A 99 13.25 22.89 -3.08
N LEU A 100 12.75 23.64 -4.06
CA LEU A 100 11.47 24.32 -3.96
C LEU A 100 10.31 23.31 -3.90
N ALA A 101 10.33 22.26 -4.73
CA ALA A 101 9.33 21.21 -4.71
C ALA A 101 9.26 20.52 -3.34
N THR A 102 10.39 20.19 -2.75
CA THR A 102 10.48 19.62 -1.40
C THR A 102 9.92 20.56 -0.34
N TYR A 103 10.22 21.87 -0.44
CA TYR A 103 9.68 22.88 0.46
C TYR A 103 8.16 22.98 0.34
N LEU A 104 7.62 23.08 -0.87
CA LEU A 104 6.18 23.11 -1.15
C LEU A 104 5.48 21.83 -0.64
N TYR A 105 6.10 20.67 -0.86
CA TYR A 105 5.59 19.39 -0.38
C TYR A 105 5.44 19.36 1.15
N SER A 106 6.46 19.87 1.87
CA SER A 106 6.43 19.92 3.35
C SER A 106 5.35 20.86 3.90
N HIS A 107 4.80 21.75 3.07
CA HIS A 107 3.71 22.67 3.40
C HIS A 107 2.39 22.28 2.73
N GLU A 108 2.27 21.02 2.28
CA GLU A 108 1.07 20.42 1.70
C GLU A 108 0.59 21.09 0.37
N MET A 109 1.44 21.90 -0.26
CA MET A 109 1.19 22.51 -1.57
C MET A 109 1.58 21.55 -2.69
N TYR A 110 0.94 20.40 -2.73
CA TYR A 110 1.37 19.25 -3.55
C TYR A 110 1.29 19.49 -5.06
N GLU A 111 0.27 20.22 -5.54
CA GLU A 111 0.12 20.51 -6.97
C GLU A 111 1.26 21.37 -7.51
N GLU A 112 1.62 22.42 -6.78
CA GLU A 112 2.75 23.29 -7.13
C GLU A 112 4.08 22.55 -6.99
N ALA A 113 4.22 21.72 -5.95
CA ALA A 113 5.39 20.89 -5.73
C ALA A 113 5.64 19.95 -6.91
N LEU A 114 4.59 19.24 -7.39
CA LEU A 114 4.67 18.37 -8.56
C LEU A 114 5.11 19.12 -9.82
N LYS A 115 4.58 20.31 -10.08
CA LYS A 115 4.97 21.12 -11.24
C LYS A 115 6.47 21.45 -11.23
N TRP A 116 7.04 21.74 -10.06
CA TRP A 116 8.45 22.03 -9.94
C TRP A 116 9.33 20.77 -10.00
N GLU A 117 8.85 19.64 -9.46
CA GLU A 117 9.57 18.37 -9.58
C GLU A 117 9.62 17.87 -11.02
N ILE A 118 8.53 18.05 -11.80
CA ILE A 118 8.53 17.77 -13.26
C ILE A 118 9.59 18.60 -13.97
N LYS A 119 9.69 19.92 -13.67
CA LYS A 119 10.73 20.78 -14.25
C LYS A 119 12.14 20.29 -13.87
N ALA A 120 12.35 19.90 -12.62
CA ALA A 120 13.63 19.34 -12.18
C ALA A 120 13.99 18.08 -12.94
N SER A 121 13.01 17.21 -13.23
CA SER A 121 13.18 15.98 -13.98
C SER A 121 13.56 16.18 -15.46
N GLU A 122 13.26 17.34 -16.04
CA GLU A 122 13.72 17.71 -17.39
C GLU A 122 15.23 17.96 -17.43
N GLY A 123 15.80 18.44 -16.32
CA GLY A 123 17.24 18.70 -16.20
C GLY A 123 18.06 17.51 -15.69
N ASN A 124 17.44 16.62 -14.91
CA ASN A 124 18.07 15.38 -14.43
C ASN A 124 17.01 14.30 -14.22
N LEU A 125 17.15 13.19 -14.93
CA LEU A 125 16.20 12.08 -14.95
C LEU A 125 16.08 11.32 -13.61
N ASP A 126 17.04 11.45 -12.68
CA ASP A 126 16.92 10.88 -11.34
C ASP A 126 15.69 11.44 -10.58
N TYR A 127 15.27 12.69 -10.88
CA TYR A 127 14.07 13.29 -10.28
C TYR A 127 12.75 12.74 -10.84
N CYS A 128 12.80 12.00 -11.95
CA CYS A 128 11.63 11.27 -12.43
C CYS A 128 11.10 10.29 -11.39
N GLN A 129 11.96 9.73 -10.55
CA GLN A 129 11.54 8.87 -9.44
C GLN A 129 10.64 9.61 -8.44
N SER A 130 11.02 10.83 -8.07
CA SER A 130 10.19 11.68 -7.20
C SER A 130 8.84 12.00 -7.83
N VAL A 131 8.81 12.33 -9.13
CA VAL A 131 7.54 12.56 -9.85
C VAL A 131 6.66 11.31 -9.80
N GLY A 132 7.23 10.12 -9.99
CA GLY A 132 6.50 8.85 -9.86
C GLY A 132 5.83 8.68 -8.49
N HIS A 133 6.47 9.10 -7.40
CA HIS A 133 5.87 9.05 -6.07
C HIS A 133 4.64 9.95 -5.93
N TYR A 134 4.57 11.12 -6.57
CA TYR A 134 3.38 11.96 -6.55
C TYR A 134 2.16 11.24 -7.14
N TYR A 135 2.36 10.52 -8.25
CA TYR A 135 1.31 9.71 -8.87
C TYR A 135 1.00 8.44 -8.05
N GLU A 136 2.01 7.77 -7.49
CA GLU A 136 1.82 6.58 -6.64
C GLU A 136 0.97 6.90 -5.40
N TRP A 137 1.19 8.07 -4.78
CA TRP A 137 0.50 8.46 -3.54
C TRP A 137 -0.70 9.37 -3.75
N GLY A 138 -0.94 9.85 -4.97
CA GLY A 138 -2.03 10.78 -5.26
C GLY A 138 -1.83 12.13 -4.58
N LYS A 139 -0.59 12.66 -4.57
CA LYS A 139 -0.25 13.93 -3.94
C LYS A 139 -0.25 15.08 -4.96
N GLY A 140 -1.27 15.96 -4.89
CA GLY A 140 -1.45 17.06 -5.85
C GLY A 140 -1.87 16.63 -7.27
N VAL A 141 -2.17 15.35 -7.44
CA VAL A 141 -2.64 14.72 -8.66
C VAL A 141 -3.47 13.49 -8.29
N GLU A 142 -4.37 13.04 -9.15
CA GLU A 142 -5.07 11.78 -8.97
C GLU A 142 -4.08 10.62 -8.94
N LYS A 143 -4.30 9.66 -8.01
CA LYS A 143 -3.44 8.48 -7.88
C LYS A 143 -3.51 7.64 -9.15
N ASP A 144 -2.38 7.46 -9.79
CA ASP A 144 -2.22 6.67 -11.02
C ASP A 144 -0.93 5.85 -10.95
N LEU A 145 -1.08 4.54 -10.70
CA LEU A 145 0.07 3.64 -10.59
C LEU A 145 0.73 3.35 -11.94
N ASP A 146 -0.04 3.35 -13.03
CA ASP A 146 0.50 3.13 -14.37
C ASP A 146 1.36 4.33 -14.79
N GLU A 147 0.91 5.56 -14.50
CA GLU A 147 1.69 6.76 -14.74
C GLU A 147 2.92 6.81 -13.81
N ALA A 148 2.80 6.42 -12.54
CA ALA A 148 3.94 6.31 -11.64
C ALA A 148 5.01 5.35 -12.19
N MET A 149 4.61 4.17 -12.70
CA MET A 149 5.52 3.20 -13.32
C MET A 149 6.20 3.75 -14.58
N ARG A 150 5.52 4.56 -15.39
CA ARG A 150 6.14 5.25 -16.54
C ARG A 150 7.25 6.20 -16.09
N TRP A 151 7.01 6.96 -15.04
CA TRP A 151 8.00 7.86 -14.47
C TRP A 151 9.18 7.11 -13.84
N TYR A 152 8.95 6.00 -13.13
CA TYR A 152 10.01 5.14 -12.60
C TYR A 152 10.85 4.52 -13.71
N LYS A 153 10.22 4.08 -14.80
CA LYS A 153 10.92 3.56 -15.98
C LYS A 153 11.79 4.63 -16.63
N LYS A 154 11.28 5.86 -16.78
CA LYS A 154 12.04 7.00 -17.28
C LYS A 154 13.26 7.31 -16.40
N ALA A 155 13.10 7.24 -15.07
CA ALA A 155 14.21 7.38 -14.13
C ALA A 155 15.27 6.28 -14.32
N ALA A 156 14.85 5.02 -14.47
CA ALA A 156 15.76 3.89 -14.64
C ALA A 156 16.48 3.88 -16.00
N GLU A 157 15.83 4.34 -17.08
CA GLU A 157 16.41 4.44 -18.42
C GLU A 157 17.50 5.51 -18.53
N GLY A 158 17.32 6.63 -17.84
CA GLY A 158 18.24 7.76 -17.91
C GLY A 158 19.06 8.02 -16.64
N GLY A 159 18.75 7.34 -15.55
CA GLY A 159 19.36 7.53 -14.25
C GLY A 159 20.43 6.49 -13.91
N GLY A 160 21.00 6.65 -12.71
CA GLY A 160 22.01 5.78 -12.17
C GLY A 160 21.51 4.38 -11.78
N ALA A 161 22.45 3.53 -11.33
CA ALA A 161 22.16 2.16 -10.90
C ALA A 161 21.09 2.08 -9.80
N GLY A 162 20.98 3.09 -8.92
CA GLY A 162 19.97 3.17 -7.88
C GLY A 162 18.53 3.22 -8.43
N SER A 163 18.28 4.02 -9.47
CA SER A 163 16.96 4.10 -10.11
C SER A 163 16.57 2.80 -10.81
N LYS A 164 17.55 2.08 -11.38
CA LYS A 164 17.34 0.74 -11.98
C LYS A 164 16.96 -0.29 -10.92
N VAL A 165 17.67 -0.29 -9.77
CA VAL A 165 17.31 -1.16 -8.61
C VAL A 165 15.91 -0.85 -8.14
N PHE A 166 15.58 0.43 -7.96
CA PHE A 166 14.27 0.86 -7.51
C PHE A 166 13.14 0.39 -8.43
N LEU A 167 13.29 0.55 -9.75
CA LEU A 167 12.30 0.05 -10.72
C LEU A 167 12.18 -1.47 -10.65
N GLY A 168 13.32 -2.18 -10.58
CA GLY A 168 13.32 -3.64 -10.40
C GLY A 168 12.58 -4.07 -9.14
N GLN A 169 12.74 -3.36 -8.02
CA GLN A 169 12.01 -3.60 -6.79
C GLN A 169 10.50 -3.36 -6.95
N LYS A 170 10.10 -2.27 -7.62
CA LYS A 170 8.69 -1.98 -7.90
C LYS A 170 8.04 -3.04 -8.79
N LEU A 171 8.73 -3.50 -9.82
CA LEU A 171 8.28 -4.61 -10.67
C LEU A 171 8.20 -5.93 -9.89
N PHE A 172 9.17 -6.18 -9.01
CA PHE A 172 9.16 -7.34 -8.12
C PHE A 172 7.97 -7.31 -7.15
N GLU A 173 7.66 -6.15 -6.55
CA GLU A 173 6.50 -5.94 -5.69
C GLU A 173 5.17 -6.18 -6.44
N GLN A 174 5.12 -5.86 -7.74
CA GLN A 174 3.99 -6.12 -8.63
C GLN A 174 3.99 -7.54 -9.22
N MET A 175 4.91 -8.42 -8.81
CA MET A 175 5.10 -9.80 -9.29
C MET A 175 5.47 -9.92 -10.77
N HIS A 176 5.95 -8.85 -11.39
CA HIS A 176 6.53 -8.85 -12.73
C HIS A 176 8.00 -9.31 -12.64
N TYR A 177 8.21 -10.58 -12.25
CA TYR A 177 9.54 -11.09 -11.90
C TYR A 177 10.48 -11.17 -13.10
N GLU A 178 9.98 -11.45 -14.29
CA GLU A 178 10.76 -11.47 -15.54
C GLU A 178 11.27 -10.07 -15.89
N ASP A 179 10.38 -9.07 -15.85
CA ASP A 179 10.76 -7.68 -16.09
C ASP A 179 11.71 -7.15 -15.00
N ALA A 180 11.45 -7.51 -13.73
CA ALA A 180 12.32 -7.16 -12.61
C ALA A 180 13.73 -7.72 -12.79
N LEU A 181 13.84 -8.99 -13.21
CA LEU A 181 15.11 -9.67 -13.48
C LEU A 181 15.93 -8.91 -14.51
N GLU A 182 15.30 -8.50 -15.62
CA GLU A 182 15.97 -7.72 -16.68
C GLU A 182 16.61 -6.43 -16.14
N TRP A 183 15.91 -5.71 -15.26
CA TRP A 183 16.42 -4.47 -14.68
C TRP A 183 17.55 -4.72 -13.68
N PHE A 184 17.47 -5.76 -12.84
CA PHE A 184 18.56 -6.12 -11.94
C PHE A 184 19.81 -6.60 -12.70
N GLU A 185 19.67 -7.33 -13.79
CA GLU A 185 20.79 -7.73 -14.65
C GLU A 185 21.46 -6.52 -15.31
N LYS A 186 20.71 -5.48 -15.69
CA LYS A 186 21.26 -4.21 -16.16
C LYS A 186 22.09 -3.52 -15.07
N VAL A 187 21.75 -3.65 -13.79
CA VAL A 187 22.55 -3.12 -12.67
C VAL A 187 23.87 -3.90 -12.53
N ILE A 188 23.82 -5.22 -12.61
CA ILE A 188 25.04 -6.07 -12.51
C ILE A 188 26.03 -5.74 -13.63
N SER A 189 25.52 -5.47 -14.84
CA SER A 189 26.34 -5.12 -16.00
C SER A 189 26.85 -3.66 -15.99
N ASP A 190 26.30 -2.80 -15.12
CA ASP A 190 26.67 -1.40 -15.01
C ASP A 190 28.03 -1.23 -14.33
N LYS A 191 29.01 -0.67 -15.07
CA LYS A 191 30.38 -0.49 -14.59
C LYS A 191 30.49 0.60 -13.51
N GLU A 192 29.53 1.53 -13.47
CA GLU A 192 29.50 2.65 -12.52
C GLU A 192 28.74 2.30 -11.23
N ALA A 193 28.02 1.17 -11.22
CA ALA A 193 27.30 0.71 -10.03
C ALA A 193 28.27 0.29 -8.92
N SER A 194 27.99 0.74 -7.69
CA SER A 194 28.78 0.34 -6.50
C SER A 194 28.62 -1.16 -6.19
N ASP A 195 29.62 -1.73 -5.50
CA ASP A 195 29.55 -3.15 -5.10
C ASP A 195 28.32 -3.44 -4.21
N ASP A 196 27.94 -2.50 -3.34
CA ASP A 196 26.74 -2.64 -2.50
C ASP A 196 25.46 -2.68 -3.35
N THR A 197 25.33 -1.81 -4.36
CA THR A 197 24.18 -1.77 -5.26
C THR A 197 24.10 -3.05 -6.12
N LYS A 198 25.24 -3.56 -6.57
CA LYS A 198 25.30 -4.84 -7.31
C LYS A 198 24.91 -6.02 -6.43
N LYS A 199 25.36 -6.03 -5.18
CA LYS A 199 24.98 -7.07 -4.22
C LYS A 199 23.48 -7.06 -3.96
N GLU A 200 22.88 -5.89 -3.77
CA GLU A 200 21.42 -5.75 -3.61
C GLU A 200 20.67 -6.27 -4.84
N ALA A 201 21.10 -5.90 -6.06
CA ALA A 201 20.52 -6.43 -7.30
C ALA A 201 20.66 -7.95 -7.41
N GLN A 202 21.81 -8.51 -7.02
CA GLN A 202 22.08 -9.95 -7.03
C GLN A 202 21.13 -10.70 -6.08
N ASP A 203 20.86 -10.16 -4.87
CA ASP A 203 19.92 -10.74 -3.92
C ASP A 203 18.48 -10.80 -4.49
N TYR A 204 18.10 -9.78 -5.28
CA TYR A 204 16.80 -9.77 -5.96
C TYR A 204 16.75 -10.69 -7.17
N ILE A 205 17.83 -10.82 -7.94
CA ILE A 205 17.96 -11.80 -9.03
C ILE A 205 17.71 -13.21 -8.50
N GLU A 206 18.35 -13.59 -7.39
CA GLU A 206 18.15 -14.90 -6.79
C GLU A 206 16.70 -15.12 -6.33
N LYS A 207 16.06 -14.07 -5.79
CA LYS A 207 14.64 -14.14 -5.42
C LYS A 207 13.73 -14.30 -6.64
N CYS A 208 13.97 -13.53 -7.71
CA CYS A 208 13.23 -13.66 -8.97
C CYS A 208 13.39 -15.06 -9.57
N GLN A 209 14.62 -15.56 -9.67
CA GLN A 209 14.91 -16.88 -10.22
C GLN A 209 14.27 -18.02 -9.42
N LYS A 210 14.24 -17.91 -8.08
CA LYS A 210 13.54 -18.88 -7.22
C LYS A 210 12.02 -18.86 -7.43
N LEU A 211 11.46 -17.70 -7.73
CA LEU A 211 10.02 -17.55 -7.96
C LEU A 211 9.60 -17.97 -9.37
N LEU A 212 10.47 -17.75 -10.36
CA LEU A 212 10.25 -18.15 -11.76
C LEU A 212 10.52 -19.63 -12.00
N ASN A 213 11.52 -20.20 -11.30
CA ASN A 213 11.93 -21.61 -11.47
C ASN A 213 12.03 -22.32 -10.11
N PRO A 214 10.93 -22.75 -9.52
CA PRO A 214 10.93 -23.44 -8.23
C PRO A 214 11.64 -24.80 -8.22
N SER A 215 12.11 -25.29 -9.40
CA SER A 215 12.70 -26.61 -9.57
C SER A 215 14.24 -26.64 -9.58
N ASN A 216 14.94 -25.51 -9.55
CA ASN A 216 16.41 -25.45 -9.67
C ASN A 216 17.07 -24.78 -8.46
N THR A 217 17.15 -25.46 -7.32
CA THR A 217 18.13 -25.15 -6.29
C THR A 217 19.09 -26.32 -6.14
N VAL A 218 20.19 -26.28 -6.88
CA VAL A 218 21.39 -27.10 -6.59
C VAL A 218 22.31 -26.27 -5.71
N PRO A 219 22.69 -26.72 -4.52
CA PRO A 219 23.75 -26.09 -3.74
C PRO A 219 25.12 -26.54 -4.27
N LEU A 220 25.96 -25.59 -4.67
CA LEU A 220 27.40 -25.83 -4.80
C LEU A 220 28.04 -25.85 -3.40
N THR A 221 28.41 -27.00 -2.89
CA THR A 221 29.76 -27.30 -2.33
C THR A 221 29.86 -28.68 -1.73
N SER A 222 30.95 -29.36 -2.20
CA SER A 222 31.84 -30.33 -1.59
C SER A 222 31.32 -31.66 -1.05
N LYS A 223 31.69 -32.72 -1.80
CA LYS A 223 32.27 -34.04 -1.42
C LYS A 223 31.92 -34.60 -0.02
N ASP A 224 31.20 -35.69 0.05
CA ASP A 224 31.65 -37.08 0.15
C ASP A 224 30.47 -38.04 0.36
N GLU A 225 30.54 -39.11 -0.42
CA GLU A 225 30.10 -40.51 -0.24
C GLU A 225 28.87 -40.89 0.62
N GLY A 226 27.98 -41.65 -0.03
CA GLY A 226 27.13 -42.60 0.68
C GLY A 226 25.72 -42.78 0.15
N VAL A 227 25.57 -43.65 -0.83
CA VAL A 227 24.35 -44.28 -1.34
C VAL A 227 23.26 -44.50 -0.27
N LYS A 228 22.04 -44.05 -0.56
CA LYS A 228 20.83 -44.90 -0.56
C LYS A 228 19.57 -44.15 -1.00
N ASN A 229 18.86 -44.79 -1.91
CA ASN A 229 17.53 -44.46 -2.42
C ASN A 229 16.53 -44.03 -1.34
N SER A 230 15.88 -42.92 -1.51
CA SER A 230 14.52 -42.72 -1.02
C SER A 230 13.77 -41.76 -1.96
N VAL A 231 12.63 -42.24 -2.40
CA VAL A 231 11.61 -41.66 -3.22
C VAL A 231 11.38 -40.18 -2.88
N GLU A 232 11.53 -39.29 -3.87
CA GLU A 232 11.12 -37.87 -3.81
C GLU A 232 9.61 -37.81 -3.59
N LYS A 233 9.23 -37.46 -2.37
CA LYS A 233 7.90 -36.92 -2.08
C LYS A 233 7.90 -35.49 -2.61
N GLU A 234 7.10 -35.23 -3.63
CA GLU A 234 6.67 -33.88 -4.00
C GLU A 234 6.27 -33.15 -2.71
N ARG A 235 7.00 -32.07 -2.36
CA ARG A 235 6.60 -31.18 -1.27
C ARG A 235 5.33 -30.47 -1.74
N MET A 236 4.18 -30.87 -1.20
CA MET A 236 2.98 -30.06 -1.28
C MET A 236 3.29 -28.65 -0.76
N PRO A 237 2.83 -27.58 -1.42
CA PRO A 237 3.04 -26.22 -0.94
C PRO A 237 2.55 -26.13 0.50
N ASN A 238 3.33 -25.45 1.37
CA ASN A 238 2.97 -25.25 2.76
C ASN A 238 1.59 -24.60 2.80
N ALA A 239 0.66 -25.06 3.63
CA ALA A 239 -0.72 -24.57 3.69
C ALA A 239 -0.81 -23.04 3.77
N LEU A 240 0.14 -22.40 4.47
CA LEU A 240 0.25 -20.95 4.54
C LEU A 240 0.58 -20.30 3.18
N GLU A 241 1.45 -20.91 2.37
CA GLU A 241 1.81 -20.39 1.04
C GLU A 241 0.61 -20.46 0.09
N THR A 242 -0.16 -21.56 0.15
CA THR A 242 -1.40 -21.70 -0.61
C THR A 242 -2.42 -20.61 -0.26
N LEU A 243 -2.58 -20.28 1.03
CA LEU A 243 -3.48 -19.21 1.47
C LEU A 243 -3.01 -17.82 1.02
N LEU A 244 -1.71 -17.57 1.04
CA LEU A 244 -1.14 -16.32 0.53
C LEU A 244 -1.31 -16.21 -0.98
N GLN A 245 -1.14 -17.28 -1.74
CA GLN A 245 -1.43 -17.32 -3.18
C GLN A 245 -2.93 -17.10 -3.46
N GLN A 246 -3.81 -17.68 -2.65
CA GLN A 246 -5.25 -17.45 -2.75
C GLN A 246 -5.61 -15.99 -2.50
N LEU A 247 -5.01 -15.34 -1.50
CA LEU A 247 -5.17 -13.91 -1.25
C LEU A 247 -4.68 -13.08 -2.46
N GLN A 248 -3.52 -13.43 -3.01
CA GLN A 248 -2.94 -12.72 -4.16
C GLN A 248 -3.77 -12.90 -5.44
N SER A 249 -4.45 -14.04 -5.61
CA SER A 249 -5.31 -14.31 -6.77
C SER A 249 -6.65 -13.55 -6.77
N LEU A 250 -7.01 -12.88 -5.68
CA LEU A 250 -8.22 -12.04 -5.65
C LEU A 250 -8.07 -10.89 -6.66
N ILE A 251 -9.15 -10.56 -7.34
CA ILE A 251 -9.16 -9.44 -8.29
C ILE A 251 -9.04 -8.13 -7.52
N GLY A 252 -8.20 -7.21 -7.97
CA GLY A 252 -7.96 -5.93 -7.33
C GLY A 252 -7.41 -6.04 -5.90
N LEU A 253 -7.90 -5.20 -5.00
CA LEU A 253 -7.59 -5.22 -3.56
C LEU A 253 -6.11 -5.05 -3.22
N ASN A 254 -5.34 -4.32 -4.03
CA ASN A 254 -3.88 -4.22 -3.89
C ASN A 254 -3.45 -3.69 -2.52
N GLU A 255 -4.11 -2.66 -2.00
CA GLU A 255 -3.81 -2.13 -0.66
C GLU A 255 -4.13 -3.14 0.45
N VAL A 256 -5.27 -3.84 0.33
CA VAL A 256 -5.67 -4.89 1.27
C VAL A 256 -4.65 -6.03 1.29
N LYS A 257 -4.21 -6.50 0.12
CA LYS A 257 -3.19 -7.55 -0.01
C LYS A 257 -1.88 -7.13 0.65
N GLN A 258 -1.45 -5.89 0.45
CA GLN A 258 -0.23 -5.34 1.03
C GLN A 258 -0.34 -5.23 2.56
N GLU A 259 -1.46 -4.70 3.08
CA GLU A 259 -1.71 -4.59 4.52
C GLU A 259 -1.77 -5.98 5.20
N VAL A 260 -2.46 -6.95 4.58
CA VAL A 260 -2.51 -8.32 5.09
C VAL A 260 -1.14 -8.99 5.04
N SER A 261 -0.36 -8.79 3.97
CA SER A 261 1.01 -9.32 3.87
C SER A 261 1.91 -8.74 4.96
N THR A 262 1.83 -7.44 5.21
CA THR A 262 2.56 -6.78 6.30
C THR A 262 2.16 -7.34 7.67
N LEU A 263 0.87 -7.53 7.90
CA LEU A 263 0.35 -8.14 9.13
C LEU A 263 0.89 -9.56 9.33
N VAL A 264 0.86 -10.39 8.29
CA VAL A 264 1.40 -11.76 8.31
C VAL A 264 2.89 -11.76 8.64
N ASN A 265 3.68 -10.84 8.07
CA ASN A 265 5.11 -10.73 8.35
C ASN A 265 5.38 -10.34 9.82
N LEU A 266 4.59 -9.42 10.37
CA LEU A 266 4.67 -9.06 11.79
C LEU A 266 4.34 -10.25 12.70
N LEU A 267 3.32 -11.04 12.36
CA LEU A 267 2.92 -12.22 13.10
C LEU A 267 3.97 -13.35 13.02
N LYS A 268 4.58 -13.55 11.84
CA LYS A 268 5.73 -14.46 11.67
C LYS A 268 6.90 -14.05 12.55
N LEU A 269 7.24 -12.75 12.57
CA LEU A 269 8.30 -12.22 13.43
C LEU A 269 8.00 -12.50 14.91
N GLN A 270 6.75 -12.32 15.33
CA GLN A 270 6.34 -12.57 16.72
C GLN A 270 6.45 -14.06 17.08
N SER A 271 6.04 -14.97 16.19
CA SER A 271 6.22 -16.41 16.36
C SER A 271 7.70 -16.80 16.48
N MET A 272 8.57 -16.23 15.62
CA MET A 272 10.03 -16.46 15.73
C MET A 272 10.59 -15.95 17.06
N ARG A 273 10.17 -14.77 17.53
CA ARG A 273 10.59 -14.23 18.84
C ARG A 273 10.21 -15.15 19.98
N LYS A 274 8.98 -15.68 19.97
CA LYS A 274 8.48 -16.64 20.96
C LYS A 274 9.31 -17.92 20.96
N GLN A 275 9.65 -18.47 19.80
CA GLN A 275 10.52 -19.65 19.67
C GLN A 275 11.93 -19.42 20.25
N HIS A 276 12.43 -18.19 20.19
CA HIS A 276 13.73 -17.81 20.77
C HIS A 276 13.65 -17.32 22.23
N GLY A 277 12.50 -17.47 22.91
CA GLY A 277 12.32 -17.04 24.30
C GLY A 277 12.36 -15.53 24.50
N LEU A 278 12.20 -14.72 23.43
CA LEU A 278 12.16 -13.27 23.50
C LEU A 278 10.76 -12.78 23.89
N PRO A 279 10.64 -11.65 24.62
CA PRO A 279 9.34 -11.10 24.99
C PRO A 279 8.49 -10.76 23.77
N GLU A 280 7.19 -11.03 23.86
CA GLU A 280 6.21 -10.68 22.82
C GLU A 280 6.08 -9.15 22.70
N ILE A 281 5.93 -8.66 21.46
CA ILE A 281 5.65 -7.25 21.21
C ILE A 281 4.13 -7.07 21.36
N PRO A 282 3.65 -6.19 22.24
CA PRO A 282 2.22 -5.93 22.38
C PRO A 282 1.65 -5.41 21.07
N MET A 283 0.70 -6.14 20.47
CA MET A 283 0.01 -5.69 19.28
C MET A 283 -1.45 -6.17 19.29
N SER A 284 -2.36 -5.29 18.88
CA SER A 284 -3.75 -5.66 18.69
C SER A 284 -3.87 -6.57 17.46
N ARG A 285 -4.61 -7.66 17.61
CA ARG A 285 -4.94 -8.61 16.54
C ARG A 285 -6.31 -8.31 15.91
N HIS A 286 -7.08 -7.43 16.56
CA HIS A 286 -8.42 -7.04 16.09
C HIS A 286 -8.32 -5.99 14.98
N LEU A 287 -9.24 -6.05 14.01
CA LEU A 287 -9.18 -5.26 12.79
C LEU A 287 -10.49 -4.52 12.52
N VAL A 288 -10.36 -3.40 11.84
CA VAL A 288 -11.49 -2.65 11.27
C VAL A 288 -11.42 -2.75 9.75
N PHE A 289 -12.43 -3.34 9.13
CA PHE A 289 -12.56 -3.41 7.67
C PHE A 289 -13.50 -2.31 7.20
N VAL A 290 -12.97 -1.40 6.40
CA VAL A 290 -13.67 -0.19 5.97
C VAL A 290 -13.85 -0.21 4.46
N GLY A 291 -15.07 -0.07 3.98
CA GLY A 291 -15.35 -0.01 2.53
C GLY A 291 -16.78 -0.33 2.19
N ASN A 292 -17.15 -0.06 0.93
CA ASN A 292 -18.48 -0.27 0.37
C ASN A 292 -18.88 -1.75 0.29
N PRO A 293 -20.16 -2.08 0.13
CA PRO A 293 -20.62 -3.46 -0.05
C PRO A 293 -20.00 -4.12 -1.29
N GLY A 294 -19.81 -5.43 -1.22
CA GLY A 294 -19.32 -6.20 -2.37
C GLY A 294 -17.85 -6.00 -2.73
N THR A 295 -17.05 -5.35 -1.88
CA THR A 295 -15.60 -5.15 -2.05
C THR A 295 -14.74 -6.33 -1.56
N GLY A 296 -15.35 -7.43 -1.10
CA GLY A 296 -14.61 -8.64 -0.72
C GLY A 296 -14.20 -8.73 0.76
N LYS A 297 -14.73 -7.90 1.66
CA LYS A 297 -14.39 -7.89 3.10
C LYS A 297 -14.49 -9.27 3.76
N THR A 298 -15.64 -9.95 3.63
CA THR A 298 -15.85 -11.29 4.20
C THR A 298 -14.91 -12.34 3.60
N THR A 299 -14.62 -12.25 2.29
CA THR A 299 -13.69 -13.18 1.62
C THR A 299 -12.27 -13.06 2.20
N VAL A 300 -11.79 -11.83 2.39
CA VAL A 300 -10.48 -11.57 2.99
C VAL A 300 -10.46 -11.99 4.46
N ALA A 301 -11.54 -11.74 5.22
CA ALA A 301 -11.64 -12.17 6.62
C ALA A 301 -11.54 -13.69 6.78
N ARG A 302 -12.12 -14.46 5.85
CA ARG A 302 -12.06 -15.94 5.84
C ARG A 302 -10.64 -16.43 5.59
N ILE A 303 -9.97 -15.90 4.57
CA ILE A 303 -8.56 -16.23 4.28
C ILE A 303 -7.67 -15.86 5.47
N LEU A 304 -7.92 -14.72 6.10
CA LEU A 304 -7.16 -14.26 7.26
C LEU A 304 -7.35 -15.16 8.48
N ALA A 305 -8.55 -15.70 8.72
CA ALA A 305 -8.83 -16.65 9.79
C ALA A 305 -7.99 -17.93 9.65
N GLU A 306 -7.92 -18.47 8.43
CA GLU A 306 -7.09 -19.63 8.12
C GLU A 306 -5.60 -19.30 8.22
N ILE A 307 -5.14 -18.12 7.78
CA ILE A 307 -3.76 -17.66 7.95
C ILE A 307 -3.38 -17.59 9.44
N TYR A 308 -4.24 -17.02 10.29
CA TYR A 308 -4.00 -16.92 11.72
C TYR A 308 -3.89 -18.30 12.37
N HIS A 309 -4.71 -19.25 11.93
CA HIS A 309 -4.61 -20.65 12.37
C HIS A 309 -3.28 -21.30 11.95
N GLN A 310 -2.87 -21.15 10.68
CA GLN A 310 -1.60 -21.70 10.19
C GLN A 310 -0.37 -21.09 10.88
N LEU A 311 -0.49 -19.86 11.39
CA LEU A 311 0.56 -19.19 12.17
C LEU A 311 0.51 -19.56 13.68
N GLY A 312 -0.42 -20.40 14.11
CA GLY A 312 -0.60 -20.81 15.51
C GLY A 312 -1.10 -19.71 16.44
N ILE A 313 -1.79 -18.70 15.87
CA ILE A 313 -2.38 -17.59 16.63
C ILE A 313 -3.79 -17.96 17.09
N LEU A 314 -4.52 -18.67 16.24
CA LEU A 314 -5.85 -19.19 16.50
C LEU A 314 -5.83 -20.71 16.49
N SER A 315 -6.49 -21.34 17.46
CA SER A 315 -6.49 -22.79 17.63
C SER A 315 -7.31 -23.54 16.56
N LYS A 316 -8.35 -22.90 15.99
CA LYS A 316 -9.28 -23.54 15.03
C LYS A 316 -9.35 -22.85 13.68
N GLY A 317 -9.27 -21.49 13.64
CA GLY A 317 -9.28 -20.71 12.39
C GLY A 317 -10.63 -20.57 11.70
N GLN A 318 -11.74 -20.88 12.36
CA GLN A 318 -13.09 -20.65 11.80
C GLN A 318 -13.44 -19.15 11.77
N LEU A 319 -14.28 -18.76 10.81
CA LEU A 319 -14.92 -17.44 10.72
C LEU A 319 -16.40 -17.56 11.09
N ILE A 320 -16.80 -16.85 12.13
CA ILE A 320 -18.22 -16.69 12.49
C ILE A 320 -18.66 -15.29 12.04
N GLU A 321 -19.54 -15.26 11.05
CA GLU A 321 -20.08 -14.03 10.45
C GLU A 321 -21.43 -13.71 11.07
N VAL A 322 -21.56 -12.49 11.59
CA VAL A 322 -22.82 -12.00 12.21
C VAL A 322 -23.03 -10.54 11.85
N ASP A 323 -24.28 -10.13 11.96
CA ASP A 323 -24.73 -8.74 11.96
C ASP A 323 -25.38 -8.38 13.31
N ARG A 324 -25.96 -7.16 13.41
CA ARG A 324 -26.70 -6.75 14.61
C ARG A 324 -27.78 -7.77 15.02
N SER A 325 -28.52 -8.34 14.07
CA SER A 325 -29.61 -9.26 14.35
C SER A 325 -29.13 -10.57 15.00
N GLY A 326 -27.92 -10.99 14.66
CA GLY A 326 -27.26 -12.16 15.27
C GLY A 326 -26.79 -11.95 16.72
N LEU A 327 -26.55 -10.68 17.12
CA LEU A 327 -25.99 -10.34 18.43
C LEU A 327 -27.04 -9.81 19.41
N VAL A 328 -27.97 -8.97 18.93
CA VAL A 328 -28.95 -8.26 19.79
C VAL A 328 -30.24 -9.06 19.87
N ALA A 329 -30.81 -9.14 21.09
CA ALA A 329 -32.14 -9.72 21.35
C ALA A 329 -33.19 -8.63 21.58
N GLY A 330 -34.45 -8.99 21.49
CA GLY A 330 -35.58 -8.06 21.65
C GLY A 330 -35.98 -7.71 23.10
N TYR A 331 -35.35 -8.34 24.10
CA TYR A 331 -35.74 -8.19 25.51
C TYR A 331 -34.54 -7.95 26.41
N VAL A 332 -34.76 -7.25 27.54
CA VAL A 332 -33.75 -6.93 28.56
C VAL A 332 -33.04 -8.20 29.06
N GLY A 333 -31.69 -8.17 29.09
CA GLY A 333 -30.87 -9.24 29.65
C GLY A 333 -30.67 -10.46 28.73
N GLN A 334 -31.29 -10.51 27.55
CA GLN A 334 -31.11 -11.59 26.59
C GLN A 334 -29.99 -11.31 25.58
N THR A 335 -29.63 -10.05 25.37
CA THR A 335 -28.60 -9.64 24.42
C THR A 335 -27.21 -10.15 24.87
N ALA A 336 -26.86 -10.00 26.14
CA ALA A 336 -25.58 -10.52 26.66
C ALA A 336 -25.48 -12.04 26.49
N LEU A 337 -26.53 -12.79 26.78
CA LEU A 337 -26.55 -14.26 26.62
C LEU A 337 -26.38 -14.66 25.16
N LYS A 338 -27.17 -14.06 24.26
CA LYS A 338 -27.08 -14.32 22.81
C LYS A 338 -25.71 -13.96 22.24
N THR A 339 -25.17 -12.80 22.62
CA THR A 339 -23.83 -12.37 22.22
C THR A 339 -22.78 -13.36 22.76
N GLN A 340 -22.92 -13.86 23.97
CA GLN A 340 -22.00 -14.82 24.58
C GLN A 340 -22.03 -16.18 23.86
N GLU A 341 -23.19 -16.67 23.42
CA GLU A 341 -23.33 -17.88 22.60
C GLU A 341 -22.56 -17.74 21.28
N VAL A 342 -22.69 -16.59 20.60
CA VAL A 342 -21.96 -16.29 19.38
C VAL A 342 -20.45 -16.22 19.64
N ILE A 343 -20.02 -15.57 20.71
CA ILE A 343 -18.60 -15.53 21.11
C ILE A 343 -18.08 -16.95 21.36
N GLN A 344 -18.79 -17.79 22.09
CA GLN A 344 -18.37 -19.17 22.34
C GLN A 344 -18.18 -19.98 21.04
N SER A 345 -19.04 -19.77 20.04
CA SER A 345 -18.90 -20.39 18.73
C SER A 345 -17.68 -19.87 17.94
N ALA A 346 -17.24 -18.64 18.25
CA ALA A 346 -16.11 -17.99 17.57
C ALA A 346 -14.76 -18.17 18.27
N LEU A 347 -14.73 -18.75 19.49
CA LEU A 347 -13.49 -19.02 20.21
C LEU A 347 -12.59 -19.99 19.43
N GLY A 348 -11.33 -19.65 19.31
CA GLY A 348 -10.35 -20.32 18.46
C GLY A 348 -10.34 -19.82 17.03
N GLY A 349 -11.14 -18.80 16.72
CA GLY A 349 -11.31 -18.24 15.38
C GLY A 349 -11.55 -16.74 15.37
N ILE A 350 -12.18 -16.27 14.30
CA ILE A 350 -12.53 -14.86 14.09
C ILE A 350 -14.05 -14.68 14.21
N LEU A 351 -14.45 -13.70 15.02
CA LEU A 351 -15.79 -13.13 14.99
C LEU A 351 -15.79 -11.95 14.02
N PHE A 352 -16.51 -12.08 12.91
CA PHE A 352 -16.68 -11.02 11.91
C PHE A 352 -18.05 -10.40 12.07
N ILE A 353 -18.08 -9.09 12.38
CA ILE A 353 -19.32 -8.34 12.61
C ILE A 353 -19.51 -7.40 11.42
N ASP A 354 -20.44 -7.74 10.53
CA ASP A 354 -20.77 -6.86 9.40
C ASP A 354 -21.72 -5.74 9.85
N GLU A 355 -21.60 -4.60 9.21
CA GLU A 355 -22.34 -3.38 9.57
C GLU A 355 -22.33 -3.05 11.07
N ALA A 356 -21.16 -3.25 11.71
CA ALA A 356 -20.98 -3.14 13.16
C ALA A 356 -21.46 -1.79 13.74
N TYR A 357 -21.46 -0.72 12.95
CA TYR A 357 -21.96 0.60 13.33
C TYR A 357 -23.44 0.58 13.73
N THR A 358 -24.20 -0.42 13.29
CA THR A 358 -25.60 -0.58 13.67
C THR A 358 -25.77 -0.91 15.15
N LEU A 359 -24.75 -1.45 15.81
CA LEU A 359 -24.75 -1.71 17.26
C LEU A 359 -24.74 -0.42 18.10
N ALA A 360 -24.24 0.70 17.56
CA ALA A 360 -24.19 1.99 18.28
C ALA A 360 -25.32 2.97 17.90
N LYS A 361 -26.29 2.55 17.07
CA LYS A 361 -27.46 3.41 16.75
C LYS A 361 -28.45 3.39 17.89
N SER A 362 -28.55 4.51 18.60
CA SER A 362 -29.54 4.72 19.69
C SER A 362 -30.77 5.46 19.16
N ASP A 363 -31.71 4.77 18.52
CA ASP A 363 -32.99 5.38 18.12
C ASP A 363 -34.11 5.21 19.18
N SER A 364 -33.83 4.54 20.30
CA SER A 364 -34.80 4.33 21.38
C SER A 364 -34.12 4.16 22.75
N SER A 365 -34.84 4.48 23.82
CA SER A 365 -34.41 4.29 25.21
C SER A 365 -34.16 2.81 25.60
N ASN A 366 -34.41 1.85 24.71
CA ASN A 366 -34.25 0.41 24.91
C ASN A 366 -33.29 -0.18 23.86
N ASP A 367 -32.19 0.50 23.50
CA ASP A 367 -31.20 -0.05 22.58
C ASP A 367 -30.20 -0.95 23.31
N PHE A 368 -30.33 -2.26 23.08
CA PHE A 368 -29.47 -3.27 23.67
C PHE A 368 -28.13 -3.49 22.90
N GLY A 369 -27.82 -2.68 21.88
CA GLY A 369 -26.57 -2.79 21.12
C GLY A 369 -25.34 -2.50 21.98
N GLN A 370 -25.44 -1.59 22.96
CA GLN A 370 -24.35 -1.31 23.89
C GLN A 370 -24.03 -2.52 24.78
N GLU A 371 -25.03 -3.30 25.21
CA GLU A 371 -24.83 -4.54 25.98
C GLU A 371 -24.05 -5.59 25.17
N ALA A 372 -24.31 -5.68 23.85
CA ALA A 372 -23.54 -6.54 22.95
C ALA A 372 -22.08 -6.04 22.82
N ILE A 373 -21.86 -4.74 22.63
CA ILE A 373 -20.53 -4.13 22.55
C ILE A 373 -19.73 -4.43 23.83
N ASP A 374 -20.28 -4.21 25.00
CA ASP A 374 -19.61 -4.42 26.28
C ASP A 374 -19.26 -5.89 26.50
N THR A 375 -20.15 -6.82 26.10
CA THR A 375 -19.92 -8.26 26.14
C THR A 375 -18.76 -8.68 25.22
N ILE A 376 -18.70 -8.13 24.01
CA ILE A 376 -17.62 -8.38 23.05
C ILE A 376 -16.30 -7.83 23.58
N LEU A 377 -16.28 -6.58 24.08
CA LEU A 377 -15.07 -5.95 24.63
C LEU A 377 -14.49 -6.76 25.80
N LYS A 378 -15.35 -7.30 26.65
CA LYS A 378 -14.94 -8.19 27.75
C LYS A 378 -14.32 -9.48 27.20
N ALA A 379 -14.96 -10.12 26.23
CA ALA A 379 -14.43 -11.35 25.63
C ALA A 379 -13.10 -11.16 24.91
N MET A 380 -12.88 -10.00 24.27
CA MET A 380 -11.59 -9.63 23.64
C MET A 380 -10.44 -9.56 24.65
N GLU A 381 -10.72 -9.23 25.91
CA GLU A 381 -9.74 -9.23 26.98
C GLU A 381 -9.55 -10.63 27.59
N ASP A 382 -10.67 -11.30 27.89
CA ASP A 382 -10.66 -12.61 28.56
C ASP A 382 -10.03 -13.70 27.67
N HIS A 383 -10.16 -13.59 26.35
CA HIS A 383 -9.69 -14.57 25.34
C HIS A 383 -8.70 -14.01 24.33
N ARG A 384 -7.93 -12.97 24.69
CA ARG A 384 -7.03 -12.22 23.79
C ARG A 384 -6.04 -13.08 23.01
N ASP A 385 -5.72 -14.27 23.47
CA ASP A 385 -4.71 -15.15 22.88
C ASP A 385 -5.30 -16.10 21.81
N ASP A 386 -6.61 -16.35 21.83
CA ASP A 386 -7.29 -17.31 20.94
C ASP A 386 -8.64 -16.79 20.40
N PHE A 387 -8.80 -15.48 20.34
CA PHE A 387 -10.03 -14.84 19.83
C PHE A 387 -9.71 -13.51 19.15
N VAL A 388 -10.16 -13.38 17.91
CA VAL A 388 -10.00 -12.16 17.12
C VAL A 388 -11.36 -11.63 16.69
N VAL A 389 -11.53 -10.33 16.77
CA VAL A 389 -12.74 -9.64 16.28
C VAL A 389 -12.37 -8.77 15.09
N ILE A 390 -13.14 -8.90 14.01
CA ILE A 390 -13.10 -8.01 12.85
C ILE A 390 -14.44 -7.32 12.78
N VAL A 391 -14.44 -5.99 12.83
CA VAL A 391 -15.65 -5.17 12.62
C VAL A 391 -15.61 -4.56 11.23
N ALA A 392 -16.72 -4.61 10.50
CA ALA A 392 -16.79 -4.13 9.13
C ALA A 392 -17.94 -3.15 8.91
N GLY A 393 -17.79 -2.24 7.95
CA GLY A 393 -18.83 -1.29 7.57
C GLY A 393 -18.34 -0.13 6.70
N TYR A 394 -19.22 0.83 6.48
CA TYR A 394 -18.97 2.04 5.70
C TYR A 394 -17.98 2.99 6.38
N PRO A 395 -17.13 3.72 5.63
CA PRO A 395 -16.05 4.53 6.19
C PRO A 395 -16.49 5.51 7.29
N ASP A 396 -17.44 6.37 7.02
CA ASP A 396 -17.86 7.41 7.96
C ASP A 396 -18.61 6.84 9.18
N LEU A 397 -19.42 5.80 8.96
CA LEU A 397 -20.17 5.14 10.02
C LEU A 397 -19.24 4.36 10.95
N MET A 398 -18.21 3.69 10.42
CA MET A 398 -17.22 2.97 11.23
C MET A 398 -16.38 3.92 12.08
N LYS A 399 -15.99 5.08 11.53
CA LYS A 399 -15.29 6.12 12.29
C LYS A 399 -16.11 6.60 13.50
N THR A 400 -17.41 6.83 13.29
CA THR A 400 -18.34 7.20 14.37
C THR A 400 -18.49 6.08 15.38
N PHE A 401 -18.66 4.84 14.94
CA PHE A 401 -18.80 3.64 15.77
C PHE A 401 -17.59 3.43 16.68
N ILE A 402 -16.38 3.45 16.15
CA ILE A 402 -15.17 3.25 16.94
C ILE A 402 -14.97 4.38 17.97
N ASN A 403 -15.35 5.60 17.63
CA ASN A 403 -15.25 6.74 18.56
C ASN A 403 -16.39 6.81 19.59
N SER A 404 -17.46 6.03 19.44
CA SER A 404 -18.59 6.03 20.37
C SER A 404 -18.26 5.43 21.74
N ASN A 405 -17.23 4.57 21.81
CA ASN A 405 -16.84 3.86 23.04
C ASN A 405 -15.30 3.84 23.18
N PRO A 406 -14.74 4.33 24.32
CA PRO A 406 -13.29 4.31 24.57
C PRO A 406 -12.68 2.91 24.52
N GLY A 407 -13.44 1.87 24.91
CA GLY A 407 -13.02 0.46 24.84
C GLY A 407 -12.86 -0.03 23.42
N LEU A 408 -13.72 0.38 22.48
CA LEU A 408 -13.56 0.11 21.05
C LEU A 408 -12.30 0.80 20.52
N LYS A 409 -12.13 2.09 20.80
CA LYS A 409 -10.98 2.88 20.31
C LYS A 409 -9.64 2.33 20.76
N SER A 410 -9.54 1.79 21.97
CA SER A 410 -8.30 1.24 22.51
C SER A 410 -7.91 -0.11 21.89
N ARG A 411 -8.89 -0.91 21.44
CA ARG A 411 -8.68 -2.27 20.91
C ARG A 411 -8.61 -2.34 19.39
N PHE A 412 -9.35 -1.45 18.70
CA PHE A 412 -9.43 -1.37 17.25
C PHE A 412 -8.55 -0.23 16.72
N ASN A 413 -7.25 -0.48 16.62
CA ASN A 413 -6.24 0.50 16.18
C ASN A 413 -5.70 0.23 14.76
N LYS A 414 -6.10 -0.88 14.13
CA LYS A 414 -5.67 -1.25 12.78
C LYS A 414 -6.84 -1.29 11.82
N TYR A 415 -6.74 -0.47 10.77
CA TYR A 415 -7.76 -0.31 9.74
C TYR A 415 -7.25 -0.90 8.43
N ILE A 416 -8.12 -1.63 7.73
CA ILE A 416 -7.88 -2.11 6.36
C ILE A 416 -8.98 -1.52 5.47
N TYR A 417 -8.57 -0.76 4.46
CA TYR A 417 -9.46 -0.04 3.57
C TYR A 417 -9.69 -0.83 2.29
N PHE A 418 -10.95 -1.12 2.01
CA PHE A 418 -11.42 -1.80 0.79
C PHE A 418 -11.96 -0.75 -0.17
N GLN A 419 -11.17 -0.41 -1.15
CA GLN A 419 -11.56 0.53 -2.20
C GLN A 419 -12.59 -0.08 -3.13
N ASP A 420 -13.35 0.78 -3.83
CA ASP A 420 -14.25 0.34 -4.89
C ASP A 420 -13.43 -0.23 -6.06
N TYR A 421 -13.95 -1.29 -6.66
CA TYR A 421 -13.36 -1.85 -7.86
C TYR A 421 -13.49 -0.89 -9.04
N ASN A 422 -12.42 -0.73 -9.81
CA ASN A 422 -12.45 0.01 -11.06
C ASN A 422 -13.19 -0.77 -12.18
N PRO A 423 -13.53 -0.16 -13.31
CA PRO A 423 -14.29 -0.82 -14.38
C PRO A 423 -13.64 -2.09 -14.94
N LYS A 424 -12.32 -2.14 -15.01
CA LYS A 424 -11.58 -3.32 -15.46
C LYS A 424 -11.69 -4.46 -14.45
N GLU A 425 -11.52 -4.17 -13.17
CA GLU A 425 -11.67 -5.15 -12.09
C GLU A 425 -13.11 -5.68 -12.00
N LEU A 426 -14.13 -4.82 -12.20
CA LEU A 426 -15.53 -5.25 -12.29
C LEU A 426 -15.76 -6.20 -13.47
N LEU A 427 -15.15 -5.93 -14.63
CA LEU A 427 -15.20 -6.83 -15.78
C LEU A 427 -14.50 -8.16 -15.48
N ASP A 428 -13.35 -8.12 -14.81
CA ASP A 428 -12.61 -9.34 -14.46
C ASP A 428 -13.42 -10.19 -13.46
N ILE A 429 -14.15 -9.57 -12.52
CA ILE A 429 -15.09 -10.25 -11.62
C ILE A 429 -16.23 -10.89 -12.44
N PHE A 430 -16.79 -10.19 -13.43
CA PHE A 430 -17.82 -10.72 -14.32
C PHE A 430 -17.31 -11.94 -15.10
N LYS A 431 -16.12 -11.83 -15.71
CA LYS A 431 -15.48 -12.93 -16.43
C LYS A 431 -15.19 -14.13 -15.52
N LEU A 432 -14.78 -13.89 -14.29
CA LEU A 432 -14.55 -14.94 -13.30
C LEU A 432 -15.86 -15.66 -12.94
N GLN A 433 -16.97 -14.94 -12.81
CA GLN A 433 -18.30 -15.55 -12.58
C GLN A 433 -18.72 -16.40 -13.78
N CYS A 434 -18.55 -15.92 -15.01
CA CYS A 434 -18.79 -16.70 -16.21
C CYS A 434 -17.95 -17.99 -16.22
N LYS A 435 -16.65 -17.89 -15.98
CA LYS A 435 -15.72 -19.02 -15.92
C LYS A 435 -16.14 -20.06 -14.87
N ASN A 436 -16.49 -19.61 -13.67
CA ASN A 436 -16.91 -20.48 -12.58
C ASN A 436 -18.24 -21.19 -12.86
N ALA A 437 -19.09 -20.59 -13.68
CA ALA A 437 -20.33 -21.20 -14.16
C ALA A 437 -20.13 -22.07 -15.42
N GLY A 438 -18.91 -22.22 -15.93
CA GLY A 438 -18.63 -22.96 -17.16
C GLY A 438 -19.16 -22.27 -18.43
N LEU A 439 -19.30 -20.93 -18.39
CA LEU A 439 -19.86 -20.14 -19.47
C LEU A 439 -18.77 -19.41 -20.25
N ILE A 440 -18.98 -19.28 -21.55
CA ILE A 440 -18.10 -18.63 -22.51
C ILE A 440 -18.81 -17.40 -23.06
N LEU A 441 -18.13 -16.26 -23.10
CA LEU A 441 -18.64 -15.04 -23.73
C LEU A 441 -18.42 -15.13 -25.26
N GLU A 442 -19.43 -14.81 -26.03
CA GLU A 442 -19.32 -14.61 -27.49
C GLU A 442 -18.34 -13.46 -27.78
N ASP A 443 -17.66 -13.53 -28.94
CA ASP A 443 -16.73 -12.46 -29.36
C ASP A 443 -17.43 -11.08 -29.34
N GLY A 444 -16.83 -10.09 -28.69
CA GLY A 444 -17.39 -8.74 -28.52
C GLY A 444 -18.41 -8.58 -27.38
N ALA A 445 -18.87 -9.65 -26.71
CA ALA A 445 -19.75 -9.56 -25.54
C ALA A 445 -19.01 -8.95 -24.31
N SER A 446 -17.70 -9.18 -24.24
CA SER A 446 -16.85 -8.65 -23.19
C SER A 446 -16.76 -7.11 -23.23
N GLU A 447 -16.66 -6.52 -24.41
CA GLU A 447 -16.62 -5.07 -24.65
C GLU A 447 -17.94 -4.40 -24.27
N ILE A 448 -19.06 -5.06 -24.56
CA ILE A 448 -20.39 -4.60 -24.19
C ILE A 448 -20.53 -4.59 -22.65
N ALA A 449 -20.13 -5.68 -22.01
CA ALA A 449 -20.15 -5.78 -20.56
C ALA A 449 -19.25 -4.69 -19.92
N PHE A 450 -18.07 -4.44 -20.50
CA PHE A 450 -17.17 -3.38 -20.04
C PHE A 450 -17.83 -2.00 -20.11
N CYS A 451 -18.43 -1.66 -21.25
CA CYS A 451 -19.13 -0.37 -21.42
C CYS A 451 -20.26 -0.17 -20.40
N TYR A 452 -21.01 -1.24 -20.09
CA TYR A 452 -22.05 -1.20 -19.06
C TYR A 452 -21.46 -0.97 -17.68
N LEU A 453 -20.44 -1.73 -17.30
CA LEU A 453 -19.79 -1.63 -15.98
C LEU A 453 -19.07 -0.30 -15.80
N GLN A 454 -18.48 0.25 -16.86
CA GLN A 454 -17.87 1.58 -16.86
C GLN A 454 -18.93 2.66 -16.59
N LYS A 455 -20.07 2.65 -17.29
CA LYS A 455 -21.17 3.59 -17.02
C LYS A 455 -21.70 3.47 -15.59
N THR A 456 -21.85 2.23 -15.09
CA THR A 456 -22.29 1.97 -13.73
C THR A 456 -21.31 2.55 -12.70
N TYR A 457 -20.01 2.44 -12.98
CA TYR A 457 -18.96 3.02 -12.14
C TYR A 457 -18.93 4.56 -12.19
N GLU A 458 -19.10 5.16 -13.37
CA GLU A 458 -19.12 6.62 -13.55
C GLU A 458 -20.31 7.28 -12.84
N HIS A 459 -21.46 6.59 -12.75
CA HIS A 459 -22.66 7.08 -12.07
C HIS A 459 -22.82 6.55 -10.63
N ARG A 460 -21.75 5.99 -10.03
CA ARG A 460 -21.79 5.45 -8.69
C ARG A 460 -22.06 6.53 -7.62
N ASP A 461 -22.81 6.16 -6.63
CA ASP A 461 -23.00 6.93 -5.40
C ASP A 461 -22.03 6.47 -4.30
N SER A 462 -22.14 7.08 -3.12
CA SER A 462 -21.31 6.74 -1.94
C SER A 462 -21.54 5.30 -1.42
N ASN A 463 -22.59 4.61 -1.89
CA ASN A 463 -22.99 3.26 -1.46
C ASN A 463 -22.83 2.24 -2.59
N PHE A 464 -21.94 2.48 -3.52
CA PHE A 464 -21.73 1.64 -4.67
C PHE A 464 -21.54 0.15 -4.31
N ALA A 465 -22.32 -0.72 -4.92
CA ALA A 465 -22.43 -2.11 -4.50
C ALA A 465 -21.35 -3.05 -5.10
N ASN A 466 -20.41 -2.52 -5.89
CA ASN A 466 -19.22 -3.24 -6.37
C ASN A 466 -19.52 -4.64 -6.96
N GLY A 467 -18.91 -5.68 -6.41
CA GLY A 467 -19.11 -7.07 -6.84
C GLY A 467 -20.57 -7.57 -6.71
N ARG A 468 -21.40 -6.96 -5.85
CA ARG A 468 -22.85 -7.26 -5.82
C ARG A 468 -23.54 -6.73 -7.10
N SER A 469 -23.17 -5.54 -7.57
CA SER A 469 -23.67 -5.01 -8.85
C SER A 469 -23.29 -5.91 -10.01
N VAL A 470 -22.07 -6.42 -10.02
CA VAL A 470 -21.60 -7.39 -11.05
C VAL A 470 -22.40 -8.69 -10.98
N ARG A 471 -22.66 -9.21 -9.78
CA ARG A 471 -23.48 -10.43 -9.60
C ARG A 471 -24.90 -10.22 -10.14
N ASN A 472 -25.55 -9.12 -9.78
CA ASN A 472 -26.89 -8.80 -10.25
C ASN A 472 -26.93 -8.66 -11.78
N TYR A 473 -25.87 -8.09 -12.37
CA TYR A 473 -25.74 -8.02 -13.83
C TYR A 473 -25.58 -9.41 -14.44
N PHE A 474 -24.72 -10.25 -13.87
CA PHE A 474 -24.52 -11.63 -14.31
C PHE A 474 -25.82 -12.45 -14.27
N GLU A 475 -26.61 -12.34 -13.18
CA GLU A 475 -27.90 -13.03 -13.05
C GLU A 475 -28.90 -12.57 -14.10
N ARG A 476 -28.91 -11.28 -14.49
CA ARG A 476 -29.75 -10.80 -15.62
C ARG A 476 -29.29 -11.37 -16.95
N VAL A 477 -27.98 -11.43 -17.20
CA VAL A 477 -27.42 -12.05 -18.42
C VAL A 477 -27.83 -13.51 -18.52
N LEU A 478 -27.77 -14.27 -17.42
CA LEU A 478 -28.25 -15.66 -17.35
C LEU A 478 -29.75 -15.78 -17.63
N SER A 479 -30.55 -14.87 -17.08
CA SER A 479 -32.00 -14.86 -17.33
C SER A 479 -32.31 -14.62 -18.80
N ASN A 480 -31.56 -13.73 -19.46
CA ASN A 480 -31.74 -13.49 -20.92
C ASN A 480 -31.30 -14.69 -21.74
N GLN A 481 -30.19 -15.35 -21.41
CA GLN A 481 -29.79 -16.61 -22.02
C GLN A 481 -30.91 -17.67 -21.89
N ALA A 482 -31.44 -17.84 -20.67
CA ALA A 482 -32.51 -18.82 -20.42
C ALA A 482 -33.75 -18.52 -21.24
N ASN A 483 -34.19 -17.26 -21.30
CA ASN A 483 -35.34 -16.84 -22.11
C ASN A 483 -35.11 -17.10 -23.62
N ARG A 484 -33.92 -16.78 -24.14
CA ARG A 484 -33.55 -17.04 -25.54
C ARG A 484 -33.55 -18.53 -25.87
N LEU A 485 -33.00 -19.37 -24.99
CA LEU A 485 -32.93 -20.82 -25.21
C LEU A 485 -34.29 -21.50 -25.08
N ALA A 486 -35.16 -21.00 -24.18
CA ALA A 486 -36.52 -21.55 -24.03
C ALA A 486 -37.41 -21.40 -25.29
N MET A 487 -37.08 -20.48 -26.19
CA MET A 487 -37.78 -20.28 -27.45
C MET A 487 -37.26 -21.18 -28.59
N GLN A 488 -36.18 -21.93 -28.37
CA GLN A 488 -35.56 -22.80 -29.37
C GLN A 488 -36.14 -24.23 -29.29
N THR A 489 -36.46 -24.83 -30.45
CA THR A 489 -36.95 -26.20 -30.52
C THR A 489 -35.89 -27.28 -30.36
N ALA A 490 -34.60 -26.91 -30.58
CA ALA A 490 -33.45 -27.76 -30.36
C ALA A 490 -32.29 -26.88 -29.83
N VAL A 491 -31.71 -27.23 -28.67
CA VAL A 491 -30.62 -26.51 -28.05
C VAL A 491 -29.34 -27.34 -28.14
N SER A 492 -28.29 -26.81 -28.75
CA SER A 492 -26.97 -27.46 -28.81
C SER A 492 -26.21 -27.25 -27.49
N GLU A 493 -25.27 -28.15 -27.18
CA GLU A 493 -24.37 -28.00 -26.03
C GLU A 493 -23.62 -26.66 -26.08
N THR A 494 -23.17 -26.23 -27.26
CA THR A 494 -22.52 -24.93 -27.47
C THR A 494 -23.44 -23.78 -27.07
N ASN A 495 -24.73 -23.82 -27.39
CA ASN A 495 -25.66 -22.76 -27.00
C ASN A 495 -25.91 -22.70 -25.49
N LEU A 496 -25.83 -23.85 -24.78
CA LEU A 496 -25.95 -23.89 -23.31
C LEU A 496 -24.78 -23.21 -22.58
N VAL A 497 -23.58 -23.28 -23.14
CA VAL A 497 -22.38 -22.70 -22.50
C VAL A 497 -22.03 -21.31 -23.01
N THR A 498 -22.69 -20.80 -24.09
CA THR A 498 -22.35 -19.50 -24.69
C THR A 498 -23.35 -18.42 -24.29
N LEU A 499 -22.83 -17.34 -23.72
CA LEU A 499 -23.56 -16.08 -23.53
C LEU A 499 -23.41 -15.22 -24.78
N SER A 500 -24.52 -14.95 -25.46
CA SER A 500 -24.53 -14.15 -26.69
C SER A 500 -24.40 -12.66 -26.39
N LYS A 501 -24.04 -11.88 -27.42
CA LYS A 501 -24.05 -10.39 -27.32
C LYS A 501 -25.41 -9.87 -26.91
N ASP A 502 -26.49 -10.44 -27.46
CA ASP A 502 -27.84 -10.00 -27.15
C ASP A 502 -28.21 -10.26 -25.69
N ASP A 503 -27.77 -11.37 -25.09
CA ASP A 503 -27.99 -11.67 -23.67
C ASP A 503 -27.36 -10.57 -22.79
N VAL A 504 -26.15 -10.12 -23.16
CA VAL A 504 -25.38 -9.11 -22.45
C VAL A 504 -25.95 -7.69 -22.68
N ILE A 505 -26.37 -7.35 -23.92
CA ILE A 505 -26.99 -6.06 -24.27
C ILE A 505 -28.32 -5.88 -23.52
N ASN A 506 -29.18 -6.89 -23.58
CA ASN A 506 -30.51 -6.81 -22.95
C ASN A 506 -30.38 -6.66 -21.41
N ALA A 507 -29.42 -7.36 -20.78
CA ALA A 507 -29.16 -7.22 -19.37
C ALA A 507 -28.64 -5.81 -18.96
N ALA A 508 -28.02 -5.09 -19.90
CA ALA A 508 -27.58 -3.70 -19.69
C ALA A 508 -28.75 -2.70 -19.85
N ALA A 509 -29.75 -3.03 -20.69
CA ALA A 509 -30.92 -2.18 -20.95
C ALA A 509 -31.95 -2.21 -19.81
N ASP A 510 -32.10 -3.33 -19.11
CA ASP A 510 -33.07 -3.53 -18.01
C ASP A 510 -32.82 -2.69 -16.76
N THR A 511 -31.80 -1.84 -16.74
CA THR A 511 -31.45 -0.96 -15.58
C THR A 511 -32.09 0.44 -15.66
N THR A 512 -32.95 0.71 -16.64
CA THR A 512 -33.60 2.01 -16.86
C THR A 512 -35.03 2.10 -16.29
N MET A 513 -35.39 1.24 -15.31
CA MET A 513 -36.63 1.38 -14.52
C MET A 513 -36.34 1.68 -13.05
#